data_a4a37285c29efdbe99861091785c8d28
#
_entry.id   a4a37285c29efdbe99861091785c8d28
#
_cell.length_a   1.000
_cell.length_b   1.000
_cell.length_c   1.000
_cell.angle_alpha   90.00
_cell.angle_beta   90.00
_cell.angle_gamma   90.00
#
_symmetry.space_group_name_H-M   'P 1'
#
loop_
_entity.id
_entity.type
_entity.pdbx_description
1 polymer ?
#
loop_
_entity_poly.entity_id
_entity_poly.type
_entity_poly.pdbx_seq_one_letter_code
_entity_poly.pdbx_strand_id
1 'polypeptide(L)'
;MIKAHIDRDGMKYLDIAGSAPTIVSEFGLIINQYYSAISKSTPQLLHPLRLAFAALVAPDSPVWIVDNDVQGIFINGRMDK
;
A
#
# COMPACT_ATOMS: atom_id res chain seq x y z
N MET A 1 -12.49 -0.39 1.18
CA MET A 1 -12.04 0.31 -0.03
C MET A 1 -10.88 1.21 0.31
N ILE A 2 -9.89 1.22 -0.55
CA ILE A 2 -8.68 2.03 -0.36
C ILE A 2 -8.52 2.94 -1.56
N LYS A 3 -8.39 4.24 -1.30
CA LYS A 3 -8.05 5.22 -2.32
C LYS A 3 -6.80 5.96 -1.85
N ALA A 4 -5.80 6.00 -2.68
CA ALA A 4 -4.55 6.64 -2.32
C ALA A 4 -4.04 7.47 -3.48
N HIS A 5 -3.46 8.61 -3.16
CA HIS A 5 -2.90 9.51 -4.16
C HIS A 5 -1.70 10.22 -3.57
N ILE A 6 -0.61 10.24 -4.35
CA ILE A 6 0.60 10.92 -3.95
C ILE A 6 1.03 11.79 -5.13
N ASP A 7 1.09 13.10 -4.90
CA ASP A 7 1.48 14.05 -5.92
C ASP A 7 2.98 14.28 -5.93
N ARG A 8 3.46 14.81 -7.05
CA ARG A 8 4.87 15.14 -7.21
C ARG A 8 5.33 16.19 -6.22
N ASP A 9 4.44 17.09 -5.82
CA ASP A 9 4.75 18.15 -4.88
C ASP A 9 4.61 17.69 -3.44
N GLY A 10 4.44 16.41 -3.23
CA GLY A 10 4.43 15.83 -1.89
C GLY A 10 3.08 15.75 -1.23
N MET A 11 2.02 16.21 -1.88
CA MET A 11 0.70 16.09 -1.31
C MET A 11 0.27 14.62 -1.32
N LYS A 12 -0.20 14.15 -0.18
CA LYS A 12 -0.64 12.77 0.00
C LYS A 12 -2.08 12.75 0.45
N TYR A 13 -2.84 11.85 -0.14
CA TYR A 13 -4.24 11.68 0.18
C TYR A 13 -4.52 10.20 0.35
N LEU A 14 -5.23 9.86 1.42
CA LEU A 14 -5.57 8.47 1.70
C LEU A 14 -6.99 8.41 2.21
N ASP A 15 -7.77 7.52 1.63
CA ASP A 15 -9.15 7.28 2.02
C ASP A 15 -9.31 5.78 2.18
N ILE A 16 -9.65 5.33 3.39
CA ILE A 16 -9.76 3.92 3.71
C ILE A 16 -11.11 3.67 4.33
N ALA A 17 -11.82 2.70 3.80
CA ALA A 17 -13.12 2.31 4.31
C ALA A 17 -13.21 0.79 4.37
N GLY A 18 -13.74 0.27 5.47
CA GLY A 18 -13.95 -1.13 5.66
C GLY A 18 -13.39 -1.63 6.99
N SER A 19 -13.57 -2.92 7.26
CA SER A 19 -12.98 -3.54 8.44
C SER A 19 -11.49 -3.77 8.21
N ALA A 20 -10.74 -3.99 9.30
CA ALA A 20 -9.31 -4.22 9.18
C ALA A 20 -8.97 -5.42 8.28
N PRO A 21 -9.64 -6.58 8.43
CA PRO A 21 -9.35 -7.70 7.53
C PRO A 21 -9.64 -7.37 6.06
N THR A 22 -10.70 -6.64 5.80
CA THR A 22 -11.06 -6.25 4.43
C THR A 22 -9.99 -5.34 3.85
N ILE A 23 -9.52 -4.37 4.62
CA ILE A 23 -8.51 -3.43 4.16
C ILE A 23 -7.20 -4.16 3.85
N VAL A 24 -6.79 -5.08 4.71
CA VAL A 24 -5.59 -5.87 4.47
C VAL A 24 -5.72 -6.69 3.20
N SER A 25 -6.89 -7.30 2.99
CA SER A 25 -7.14 -8.08 1.78
C SER A 25 -7.06 -7.21 0.53
N GLU A 26 -7.62 -6.00 0.59
CA GLU A 26 -7.56 -5.09 -0.54
C GLU A 26 -6.13 -4.67 -0.85
N PHE A 27 -5.33 -4.46 0.17
CA PHE A 27 -3.91 -4.18 -0.04
C PHE A 27 -3.22 -5.32 -0.75
N GLY A 28 -3.53 -6.55 -0.35
CA GLY A 28 -2.97 -7.71 -1.02
C GLY A 28 -3.35 -7.77 -2.48
N LEU A 29 -4.59 -7.41 -2.80
CA LEU A 29 -5.05 -7.36 -4.19
C LEU A 29 -4.30 -6.31 -4.98
N ILE A 30 -4.05 -5.16 -4.39
CA ILE A 30 -3.29 -4.10 -5.06
C ILE A 30 -1.88 -4.60 -5.39
N ILE A 31 -1.21 -5.21 -4.44
CA ILE A 31 0.12 -5.76 -4.64
C ILE A 31 0.09 -6.83 -5.74
N ASN A 32 -0.92 -7.69 -5.71
CA ASN A 32 -1.06 -8.74 -6.71
C ASN A 32 -1.26 -8.17 -8.11
N GLN A 33 -2.09 -7.14 -8.24
CA GLN A 33 -2.32 -6.50 -9.54
C GLN A 33 -1.03 -5.87 -10.07
N TYR A 34 -0.28 -5.24 -9.19
CA TYR A 34 0.98 -4.65 -9.56
C TYR A 34 1.96 -5.74 -10.05
N TYR A 35 2.06 -6.81 -9.28
CA TYR A 35 2.93 -7.93 -9.62
C TYR A 35 2.52 -8.54 -10.96
N SER A 36 1.22 -8.70 -11.17
CA SER A 36 0.70 -9.29 -12.41
C SER A 36 1.01 -8.41 -13.61
N ALA A 37 0.89 -7.10 -13.45
CA ALA A 37 1.19 -6.16 -14.54
C ALA A 37 2.68 -6.23 -14.91
N ILE A 38 3.56 -6.27 -13.91
CA ILE A 38 4.99 -6.38 -14.15
C ILE A 38 5.32 -7.73 -14.83
N SER A 39 4.63 -8.78 -14.43
CA SER A 39 4.81 -10.10 -15.04
C SER A 39 4.57 -10.06 -16.56
N LYS A 40 3.58 -9.27 -16.99
CA LYS A 40 3.23 -9.18 -18.39
C LYS A 40 4.16 -8.27 -19.18
N SER A 41 4.66 -7.21 -18.55
CA SER A 41 5.44 -6.22 -19.27
C SER A 41 6.95 -6.42 -19.13
N THR A 42 7.42 -6.80 -17.94
CA THR A 42 8.85 -6.89 -17.67
C THR A 42 9.11 -8.05 -16.71
N PRO A 43 8.93 -9.30 -17.19
CA PRO A 43 9.01 -10.46 -16.28
C PRO A 43 10.36 -10.62 -15.60
N GLN A 44 11.42 -10.10 -16.15
CA GLN A 44 12.74 -10.21 -15.53
C GLN A 44 12.84 -9.41 -14.23
N LEU A 45 11.89 -8.53 -13.94
CA LEU A 45 11.87 -7.76 -12.70
C LEU A 45 11.12 -8.46 -11.57
N LEU A 46 10.48 -9.61 -11.83
CA LEU A 46 9.64 -10.25 -10.83
C LEU A 46 10.41 -10.64 -9.57
N HIS A 47 11.58 -11.24 -9.73
CA HIS A 47 12.36 -11.67 -8.57
C HIS A 47 12.90 -10.46 -7.78
N PRO A 48 13.54 -9.48 -8.41
CA PRO A 48 13.94 -8.27 -7.68
C PRO A 48 12.77 -7.55 -7.02
N LEU A 49 11.61 -7.55 -7.67
CA LEU A 49 10.42 -6.89 -7.12
C LEU A 49 9.97 -7.56 -5.83
N ARG A 50 9.95 -8.89 -5.80
CA ARG A 50 9.58 -9.61 -4.58
C ARG A 50 10.54 -9.33 -3.44
N LEU A 51 11.83 -9.29 -3.74
CA LEU A 51 12.83 -8.96 -2.73
C LEU A 51 12.65 -7.52 -2.23
N ALA A 52 12.36 -6.61 -3.12
CA ALA A 52 12.12 -5.22 -2.76
C ALA A 52 10.89 -5.07 -1.86
N PHE A 53 9.80 -5.77 -2.19
CA PHE A 53 8.63 -5.73 -1.34
C PHE A 53 8.89 -6.33 0.04
N ALA A 54 9.63 -7.42 0.10
CA ALA A 54 9.96 -8.03 1.39
C ALA A 54 10.77 -7.05 2.25
N ALA A 55 11.73 -6.36 1.65
CA ALA A 55 12.51 -5.36 2.37
C ALA A 55 11.65 -4.17 2.77
N LEU A 56 10.73 -3.78 1.91
CA LEU A 56 9.88 -2.61 2.16
C LEU A 56 9.03 -2.79 3.42
N VAL A 57 8.54 -4.00 3.67
CA VAL A 57 7.66 -4.25 4.81
C VAL A 57 8.39 -4.94 5.97
N ALA A 58 9.71 -5.01 5.92
CA ALA A 58 10.48 -5.55 7.03
C ALA A 58 10.29 -4.71 8.29
N PRO A 59 10.46 -5.30 9.49
CA PRO A 59 10.15 -4.57 10.73
C PRO A 59 10.92 -3.26 10.92
N ASP A 60 12.10 -3.16 10.31
CA ASP A 60 12.94 -1.95 10.43
C ASP A 60 12.79 -1.01 9.25
N SER A 61 11.82 -1.25 8.39
CA SER A 61 11.64 -0.43 7.20
C SER A 61 11.11 0.96 7.55
N PRO A 62 11.57 2.01 6.84
CA PRO A 62 11.00 3.34 7.00
C PRO A 62 9.50 3.42 6.71
N VAL A 63 8.94 2.43 6.04
CA VAL A 63 7.51 2.43 5.74
C VAL A 63 6.66 2.46 7.01
N TRP A 64 7.22 2.05 8.13
CA TRP A 64 6.50 2.03 9.42
C TRP A 64 6.63 3.32 10.20
N ILE A 65 7.35 4.31 9.67
CA ILE A 65 7.46 5.60 10.32
C ILE A 65 6.18 6.39 10.06
N VAL A 66 5.56 6.87 11.12
CA VAL A 66 4.31 7.61 10.99
C VAL A 66 4.55 8.93 10.27
N ASP A 67 3.73 9.21 9.26
CA ASP A 67 3.78 10.45 8.49
C ASP A 67 2.61 11.33 8.92
N ASN A 68 2.90 12.40 9.63
CA ASN A 68 1.87 13.28 10.14
C ASN A 68 1.35 14.27 9.11
N ASP A 69 1.93 14.28 7.93
CA ASP A 69 1.52 15.18 6.85
C ASP A 69 0.49 14.57 5.92
N VAL A 70 0.13 13.30 6.12
CA VAL A 70 -0.86 12.67 5.26
C VAL A 70 -2.22 13.32 5.48
N GLN A 71 -2.97 13.49 4.41
CA GLN A 71 -4.24 14.18 4.44
C GLN A 71 -5.37 13.30 3.92
N GLY A 72 -6.59 13.72 4.23
CA GLY A 72 -7.74 13.01 3.75
C GLY A 72 -7.93 11.65 4.37
N ILE A 73 -7.35 11.43 5.55
CA ILE A 73 -7.47 10.14 6.21
C ILE A 73 -8.88 9.96 6.71
N PHE A 74 -9.45 8.85 6.33
CA PHE A 74 -10.75 8.49 6.82
C PHE A 74 -10.81 6.99 6.99
N ILE A 75 -10.99 6.54 8.23
CA ILE A 75 -11.06 5.13 8.54
C ILE A 75 -12.46 4.81 8.99
N ASN A 76 -13.11 3.96 8.23
CA ASN A 76 -14.45 3.53 8.52
C ASN A 76 -14.43 2.07 8.94
N GLY A 77 -15.44 1.65 9.65
CA GLY A 77 -15.56 0.25 10.02
C GLY A 77 -14.90 -0.07 11.33
N ARG A 78 -14.49 0.93 12.05
CA ARG A 78 -14.03 0.76 13.43
C ARG A 78 -12.92 -0.28 13.54
N MET A 79 -11.82 0.04 12.96
CA MET A 79 -10.67 -0.85 13.01
C MET A 79 -10.14 -1.04 14.42
N ASP A 80 -10.55 -0.20 15.32
CA ASP A 80 -10.15 -0.30 16.71
C ASP A 80 -10.91 -1.37 17.47
N LYS A 81 -11.83 -2.00 16.83
CA LYS A 81 -12.65 -3.04 17.48
C LYS A 81 -12.20 -4.42 17.13
#